data_a812f51591e064243889a57ab9eb64c9
#
_entry.id   a812f51591e064243889a57ab9eb64c9
#
_cell.length_a   1.000
_cell.length_b   1.000
_cell.length_c   1.000
_cell.angle_alpha   90.00
_cell.angle_beta   90.00
_cell.angle_gamma   90.00
#
_symmetry.space_group_name_H-M   'P 1'
#
loop_
_entity.id
_entity.type
_entity.pdbx_description
1 polymer ?
#
loop_
_entity_poly.entity_id
_entity_poly.type
_entity_poly.pdbx_seq_one_letter_code
_entity_poly.pdbx_strand_id
1 'polypeptide(L)'
;MTPRELVAELAALSKAEKAEVVERLAQDISDTWAGIEKTPGVAGGAACIVRTRIPVWVLEGYRRLGWTEAKILASYPTLRAADLVHAWAYAEVHRHEIEEAIRQNEAA
;
A
#
# COMPACT_ATOMS: atom_id res chain seq x y z
N MET A 1 3.89 -22.62 14.99
CA MET A 1 2.73 -22.81 14.09
C MET A 1 3.07 -22.25 12.71
N THR A 2 2.86 -23.02 11.66
CA THR A 2 3.06 -22.57 10.29
C THR A 2 1.85 -21.79 9.80
N PRO A 3 1.98 -20.95 8.74
CA PRO A 3 0.82 -20.29 8.14
C PRO A 3 -0.26 -21.26 7.67
N ARG A 4 0.12 -22.46 7.21
CA ARG A 4 -0.85 -23.48 6.78
C ARG A 4 -1.64 -24.02 7.95
N GLU A 5 -0.98 -24.27 9.08
CA GLU A 5 -1.65 -24.74 10.31
C GLU A 5 -2.63 -23.68 10.82
N LEU A 6 -2.23 -22.41 10.79
CA LEU A 6 -3.07 -21.31 11.20
C LEU A 6 -4.31 -21.19 10.32
N VAL A 7 -4.14 -21.28 9.00
CA VAL A 7 -5.27 -21.23 8.06
C VAL A 7 -6.24 -22.38 8.33
N ALA A 8 -5.74 -23.59 8.61
CA ALA A 8 -6.57 -24.74 8.91
C ALA A 8 -7.39 -24.52 10.19
N GLU A 9 -6.78 -23.95 11.22
CA GLU A 9 -7.48 -23.62 12.47
C GLU A 9 -8.55 -22.53 12.24
N LEU A 10 -8.22 -21.51 11.48
CA LEU A 10 -9.16 -20.43 11.16
C LEU A 10 -10.36 -20.96 10.36
N ALA A 11 -10.12 -21.90 9.44
CA ALA A 11 -11.17 -22.50 8.63
C ALA A 11 -12.19 -23.27 9.47
N ALA A 12 -11.79 -23.77 10.65
CA ALA A 12 -12.66 -24.51 11.55
C ALA A 12 -13.58 -23.60 12.38
N LEU A 13 -13.35 -22.30 12.39
CA LEU A 13 -14.15 -21.34 13.14
C LEU A 13 -15.52 -21.13 12.50
N SER A 14 -16.51 -20.76 13.33
CA SER A 14 -17.81 -20.33 12.82
C SER A 14 -17.66 -19.02 12.01
N LYS A 15 -18.69 -18.65 11.25
CA LYS A 15 -18.67 -17.39 10.50
C LYS A 15 -18.55 -16.19 11.44
N ALA A 16 -19.24 -16.22 12.58
CA ALA A 16 -19.17 -15.13 13.56
C ALA A 16 -17.77 -15.02 14.16
N GLU A 17 -17.15 -16.15 14.48
CA GLU A 17 -15.79 -16.17 15.01
C GLU A 17 -14.77 -15.67 13.96
N LYS A 18 -14.97 -16.04 12.70
CA LYS A 18 -14.13 -15.54 11.60
C LYS A 18 -14.25 -14.03 11.45
N ALA A 19 -15.47 -13.49 11.54
CA ALA A 19 -15.70 -12.06 11.47
C ALA A 19 -15.01 -11.32 12.61
N GLU A 20 -15.03 -11.87 13.81
CA GLU A 20 -14.34 -11.31 14.97
C GLU A 20 -12.82 -11.29 14.79
N VAL A 21 -12.26 -12.38 14.25
CA VAL A 21 -10.82 -12.44 13.94
C VAL A 21 -10.44 -11.40 12.88
N VAL A 22 -11.21 -11.27 11.82
CA VAL A 22 -10.97 -10.29 10.76
C VAL A 22 -10.99 -8.87 11.32
N GLU A 23 -11.97 -8.56 12.17
CA GLU A 23 -12.07 -7.25 12.80
C GLU A 23 -10.85 -6.94 13.65
N ARG A 24 -10.40 -7.89 14.46
CA ARG A 24 -9.22 -7.72 15.30
C ARG A 24 -7.94 -7.56 14.48
N LEU A 25 -7.76 -8.38 13.43
CA LEU A 25 -6.63 -8.25 12.52
C LEU A 25 -6.63 -6.91 11.80
N ALA A 26 -7.79 -6.44 11.37
CA ALA A 26 -7.93 -5.14 10.73
C ALA A 26 -7.49 -4.00 11.66
N GLN A 27 -7.82 -4.09 12.95
CA GLN A 27 -7.37 -3.11 13.93
C GLN A 27 -5.86 -3.15 14.14
N ASP A 28 -5.28 -4.36 14.19
CA ASP A 28 -3.84 -4.53 14.41
C ASP A 28 -3.00 -4.01 13.25
N ILE A 29 -3.53 -4.02 12.04
CA ILE A 29 -2.82 -3.59 10.84
C ILE A 29 -3.39 -2.32 10.22
N SER A 30 -4.17 -1.55 10.98
CA SER A 30 -4.86 -0.35 10.45
C SER A 30 -3.91 0.67 9.84
N ASP A 31 -2.67 0.73 10.31
CA ASP A 31 -1.66 1.66 9.82
C ASP A 31 -0.71 1.04 8.78
N THR A 32 -0.98 -0.19 8.37
CA THR A 32 -0.14 -0.91 7.41
C THR A 32 -0.95 -1.32 6.19
N TRP A 33 -0.24 -1.59 5.11
CA TRP A 33 -0.81 -2.07 3.86
C TRP A 33 0.22 -2.93 3.15
N ALA A 34 -0.20 -3.99 2.48
CA ALA A 34 0.73 -4.89 1.79
C ALA A 34 1.64 -4.11 0.83
N GLY A 35 2.95 -4.23 1.03
CA GLY A 35 3.95 -3.58 0.19
C GLY A 35 4.13 -2.08 0.42
N ILE A 36 3.42 -1.50 1.37
CA ILE A 36 3.42 -0.06 1.65
C ILE A 36 3.79 0.19 3.11
N GLU A 37 4.60 1.20 3.37
CA GLU A 37 4.93 1.59 4.74
C GLU A 37 4.97 3.11 4.88
N LYS A 38 4.67 3.58 6.09
CA LYS A 38 4.81 4.98 6.48
C LYS A 38 5.89 5.06 7.54
N THR A 39 6.94 5.80 7.27
CA THR A 39 8.06 5.95 8.21
C THR A 39 8.22 7.42 8.56
N PRO A 40 8.16 7.80 9.84
CA PRO A 40 8.39 9.17 10.24
C PRO A 40 9.74 9.68 9.72
N GLY A 41 9.74 10.88 9.14
CA GLY A 41 10.96 11.48 8.57
C GLY A 41 11.34 11.02 7.17
N VAL A 42 10.62 10.05 6.61
CA VAL A 42 10.83 9.62 5.23
C VAL A 42 9.68 10.16 4.39
N ALA A 43 9.98 10.94 3.35
CA ALA A 43 9.00 11.57 2.47
C ALA A 43 7.89 12.30 3.25
N GLY A 44 8.25 12.93 4.36
CA GLY A 44 7.29 13.63 5.21
C GLY A 44 6.28 12.72 5.89
N GLY A 45 6.57 11.44 6.03
CA GLY A 45 5.67 10.45 6.62
C GLY A 45 4.65 9.89 5.63
N ALA A 46 4.76 10.22 4.35
CA ALA A 46 3.85 9.70 3.33
C ALA A 46 4.03 8.19 3.12
N ALA A 47 2.98 7.54 2.62
CA ALA A 47 3.03 6.13 2.25
C ALA A 47 4.01 5.90 1.11
N CYS A 48 4.96 5.01 1.32
CA CYS A 48 6.01 4.68 0.35
C CYS A 48 6.02 3.19 0.05
N ILE A 49 6.55 2.84 -1.11
CA ILE A 49 6.81 1.43 -1.44
C ILE A 49 7.88 0.91 -0.48
N VAL A 50 7.62 -0.25 0.12
CA VAL A 50 8.55 -0.92 1.04
C VAL A 50 9.93 -1.07 0.41
N ARG A 51 10.99 -0.85 1.19
CA ARG A 51 12.40 -0.93 0.76
C ARG A 51 12.85 0.18 -0.19
N THR A 52 11.97 1.10 -0.48
CA THR A 52 12.32 2.23 -1.32
C THR A 52 12.03 3.52 -0.60
N ARG A 53 12.17 4.62 -0.99
CA ARG A 53 11.67 5.85 -0.40
C ARG A 53 10.77 6.57 -1.40
N ILE A 54 10.17 5.78 -2.27
CA ILE A 54 9.35 6.28 -3.36
C ILE A 54 7.91 6.36 -2.88
N PRO A 55 7.34 7.56 -2.73
CA PRO A 55 5.97 7.71 -2.27
C PRO A 55 4.96 7.24 -3.31
N VAL A 56 3.87 6.64 -2.82
CA VAL A 56 2.77 6.21 -3.69
C VAL A 56 2.20 7.39 -4.48
N TRP A 57 2.08 8.58 -3.86
CA TRP A 57 1.53 9.74 -4.54
C TRP A 57 2.35 10.17 -5.75
N VAL A 58 3.67 9.98 -5.72
CA VAL A 58 4.54 10.29 -6.86
C VAL A 58 4.21 9.39 -8.04
N LEU A 59 4.08 8.09 -7.77
CA LEU A 59 3.76 7.10 -8.81
C LEU A 59 2.37 7.33 -9.38
N GLU A 60 1.39 7.61 -8.53
CA GLU A 60 0.03 7.92 -8.98
C GLU A 60 0.01 9.22 -9.80
N GLY A 61 0.82 10.19 -9.42
CA GLY A 61 0.97 11.43 -10.19
C GLY A 61 1.45 11.16 -11.60
N TYR A 62 2.47 10.33 -11.77
CA TYR A 62 2.95 9.95 -13.10
C TYR A 62 1.89 9.19 -13.90
N ARG A 63 1.19 8.27 -13.24
CA ARG A 63 0.11 7.52 -13.87
C ARG A 63 -0.98 8.44 -14.42
N ARG A 64 -1.35 9.46 -13.66
CA ARG A 64 -2.35 10.47 -14.08
C ARG A 64 -1.86 11.31 -15.25
N LEU A 65 -0.54 11.48 -15.38
CA LEU A 65 0.08 12.17 -16.52
C LEU A 65 0.18 11.29 -17.76
N GLY A 66 -0.24 10.03 -17.67
CA GLY A 66 -0.22 9.10 -18.80
C GLY A 66 1.04 8.27 -18.94
N TRP A 67 1.90 8.25 -17.92
CA TRP A 67 3.08 7.38 -17.95
C TRP A 67 2.66 5.92 -17.90
N THR A 68 3.29 5.11 -18.75
CA THR A 68 3.08 3.67 -18.73
C THR A 68 3.84 3.03 -17.57
N GLU A 69 3.42 1.84 -17.15
CA GLU A 69 4.14 1.10 -16.12
C GLU A 69 5.57 0.81 -16.55
N ALA A 70 5.77 0.47 -17.83
CA ALA A 70 7.11 0.24 -18.37
C ALA A 70 8.02 1.44 -18.20
N LYS A 71 7.50 2.65 -18.45
CA LYS A 71 8.26 3.88 -18.28
C LYS A 71 8.60 4.15 -16.82
N ILE A 72 7.63 3.92 -15.92
CA ILE A 72 7.84 4.07 -14.49
C ILE A 72 8.93 3.12 -14.00
N LEU A 73 8.85 1.84 -14.38
CA LEU A 73 9.84 0.84 -13.98
C LEU A 73 11.23 1.14 -14.54
N ALA A 74 11.31 1.66 -15.76
CA ALA A 74 12.58 2.07 -16.34
C ALA A 74 13.20 3.26 -15.60
N SER A 75 12.36 4.17 -15.11
CA SER A 75 12.81 5.38 -14.39
C SER A 75 13.19 5.10 -12.94
N TYR A 76 12.62 4.07 -12.33
CA TYR A 76 12.87 3.70 -10.94
C TYR A 76 13.32 2.24 -10.86
N PRO A 77 14.63 1.98 -11.07
CA PRO A 77 15.12 0.60 -11.17
C PRO A 77 14.93 -0.26 -9.91
N THR A 78 14.70 0.37 -8.75
CA THR A 78 14.45 -0.36 -7.51
C THR A 78 13.01 -0.90 -7.43
N LEU A 79 12.12 -0.44 -8.29
CA LEU A 79 10.74 -0.90 -8.31
C LEU A 79 10.59 -2.19 -9.12
N ARG A 80 9.68 -3.04 -8.67
CA ARG A 80 9.25 -4.25 -9.36
C ARG A 80 7.81 -4.07 -9.80
N ALA A 81 7.38 -4.89 -10.76
CA ALA A 81 5.99 -4.85 -11.22
C ALA A 81 4.99 -5.06 -10.07
N ALA A 82 5.32 -5.95 -9.12
CA ALA A 82 4.48 -6.19 -7.95
C ALA A 82 4.32 -4.95 -7.07
N ASP A 83 5.35 -4.10 -7.00
CA ASP A 83 5.28 -2.86 -6.23
C ASP A 83 4.25 -1.90 -6.81
N LEU A 84 4.11 -1.84 -8.12
CA LEU A 84 3.10 -1.02 -8.77
C LEU A 84 1.69 -1.55 -8.49
N VAL A 85 1.52 -2.87 -8.44
CA VAL A 85 0.23 -3.46 -8.07
C VAL A 85 -0.16 -3.01 -6.67
N HIS A 86 0.77 -3.06 -5.72
CA HIS A 86 0.51 -2.60 -4.35
C HIS A 86 0.22 -1.10 -4.30
N ALA A 87 0.98 -0.31 -5.06
CA ALA A 87 0.78 1.14 -5.11
C ALA A 87 -0.60 1.51 -5.65
N TRP A 88 -1.02 0.85 -6.73
CA TRP A 88 -2.33 1.13 -7.33
C TRP A 88 -3.47 0.71 -6.41
N ALA A 89 -3.35 -0.42 -5.73
CA ALA A 89 -4.35 -0.87 -4.76
C ALA A 89 -4.45 0.12 -3.59
N TYR A 90 -3.31 0.57 -3.07
CA TYR A 90 -3.28 1.56 -2.00
C TYR A 90 -3.95 2.87 -2.42
N ALA A 91 -3.57 3.37 -3.60
CA ALA A 91 -4.10 4.62 -4.12
C ALA A 91 -5.63 4.58 -4.32
N GLU A 92 -6.15 3.43 -4.75
CA GLU A 92 -7.58 3.25 -4.95
C GLU A 92 -8.36 3.32 -3.63
N VAL A 93 -7.86 2.65 -2.60
CA VAL A 93 -8.51 2.62 -1.29
C VAL A 93 -8.30 3.92 -0.51
N HIS A 94 -7.13 4.53 -0.65
CA HIS A 94 -6.75 5.75 0.06
C HIS A 94 -6.75 6.98 -0.86
N ARG A 95 -7.72 7.05 -1.74
CA ARG A 95 -7.81 8.09 -2.78
C ARG A 95 -7.70 9.49 -2.21
N HIS A 96 -8.40 9.78 -1.14
CA HIS A 96 -8.39 11.11 -0.53
C HIS A 96 -6.99 11.51 -0.04
N GLU A 97 -6.31 10.58 0.64
CA GLU A 97 -4.95 10.81 1.13
C GLU A 97 -3.99 11.11 -0.02
N ILE A 98 -4.06 10.31 -1.09
CA ILE A 98 -3.18 10.46 -2.24
C ILE A 98 -3.47 11.74 -3.00
N GLU A 99 -4.73 12.07 -3.22
CA GLU A 99 -5.11 13.32 -3.89
C GLU A 99 -4.65 14.55 -3.12
N GLU A 100 -4.77 14.51 -1.79
CA GLU A 100 -4.30 15.59 -0.94
C GLU A 100 -2.79 15.75 -1.03
N ALA A 101 -2.04 14.65 -1.03
CA ALA A 101 -0.58 14.69 -1.16
C ALA A 101 -0.15 15.27 -2.51
N ILE A 102 -0.81 14.87 -3.58
CA ILE A 102 -0.52 15.40 -4.92
C ILE A 102 -0.79 16.91 -4.96
N ARG A 103 -1.93 17.33 -4.43
CA ARG A 103 -2.32 18.74 -4.42
C ARG A 103 -1.34 19.60 -3.63
N GLN A 104 -0.92 19.13 -2.45
CA GLN A 104 0.05 19.84 -1.62
C GLN A 104 1.39 20.02 -2.31
N ASN A 105 1.82 19.02 -3.07
CA ASN A 105 3.09 19.06 -3.77
C ASN A 105 3.02 19.87 -5.07
N GLU A 106 1.88 19.94 -5.71
CA GLU A 106 1.66 20.83 -6.86
C GLU A 106 1.64 22.29 -6.43
N ALA A 107 1.14 22.59 -5.24
CA ALA A 107 1.05 23.94 -4.73
C ALA A 107 2.39 24.48 -4.21
N ALA A 108 3.35 23.60 -3.98
CA ALA A 108 4.70 23.99 -3.55
C ALA A 108 5.61 24.43 -4.75
#